data_3c5dca068445a07dbd2cc3eb89bda70d
#
_entry.id   3c5dca068445a07dbd2cc3eb89bda70d
#
_cell.length_a   1.000
_cell.length_b   1.000
_cell.length_c   1.000
_cell.angle_alpha   90.00
_cell.angle_beta   90.00
_cell.angle_gamma   90.00
#
_symmetry.space_group_name_H-M   'P 1'
#
loop_
_entity.id
_entity.type
_entity.pdbx_description
1 polymer ?
#
loop_
_entity_poly.entity_id
_entity_poly.type
_entity_poly.pdbx_seq_one_letter_code
_entity_poly.pdbx_strand_id
1 'polypeptide(L)'
;NNIIHLQDTKEEEQKTLKEHQDDIVKCAEMFFLEYGKYFTEKEKELVVEACRIHDWGKANMIFQGLVSPASVKKSGMSVGQNVQIPHGFLSAVTISKKEFKKLSDLFCEEDYGPFVTAIYHHHDREDIYEGPAIQEYAKKYYLEQISEYLGKDIKKLYCSNQNKLLYRNNSYTPKAVIASDIWEKYLLIKGLLNKFDYTVSAGYEVSEIVPDLQEKKLKKSIEMHLREKELRPAQKFMMEHADENLVVVAPTGSG
;
A
#
# COMPACT_ATOMS: atom_id res chain seq x y z
N ASN A 1 -8.69 9.28 -24.14
CA ASN A 1 -8.88 8.91 -22.76
C ASN A 1 -8.35 7.50 -22.55
N ASN A 2 -7.07 7.39 -22.13
CA ASN A 2 -6.51 6.11 -21.75
C ASN A 2 -6.97 5.78 -20.32
N ILE A 3 -7.92 4.87 -20.21
CA ILE A 3 -8.39 4.38 -18.92
C ILE A 3 -7.36 3.38 -18.40
N ILE A 4 -6.75 3.67 -17.26
CA ILE A 4 -5.81 2.78 -16.58
C ILE A 4 -6.62 1.86 -15.66
N HIS A 5 -6.53 0.55 -15.85
CA HIS A 5 -7.32 -0.45 -15.14
C HIS A 5 -6.56 -1.11 -13.98
N LEU A 6 -7.31 -1.60 -13.00
CA LEU A 6 -6.83 -2.47 -11.92
C LEU A 6 -7.09 -3.94 -12.24
N GLN A 7 -6.38 -4.81 -11.55
CA GLN A 7 -6.46 -6.25 -11.75
C GLN A 7 -7.80 -6.87 -11.34
N ASP A 8 -8.18 -7.83 -12.17
CA ASP A 8 -8.89 -9.10 -11.94
C ASP A 8 -9.84 -9.19 -10.73
N THR A 9 -11.03 -8.72 -10.95
CA THR A 9 -12.21 -9.40 -10.43
C THR A 9 -13.05 -9.78 -11.64
N LYS A 10 -13.59 -11.00 -11.62
CA LYS A 10 -14.45 -11.59 -12.66
C LYS A 10 -15.31 -10.54 -13.36
N GLU A 11 -15.27 -10.47 -14.66
CA GLU A 11 -16.07 -9.78 -15.69
C GLU A 11 -17.07 -8.65 -15.32
N GLU A 12 -17.21 -8.31 -14.03
CA GLU A 12 -18.09 -7.28 -13.51
C GLU A 12 -17.27 -6.08 -13.05
N GLU A 13 -17.33 -4.98 -13.82
CA GLU A 13 -16.82 -3.64 -13.51
C GLU A 13 -15.33 -3.54 -13.11
N GLN A 14 -14.45 -3.50 -14.10
CA GLN A 14 -13.04 -3.15 -13.89
C GLN A 14 -12.93 -1.70 -13.39
N LYS A 15 -12.60 -1.52 -12.11
CA LYS A 15 -12.28 -0.19 -11.56
C LYS A 15 -11.05 0.40 -12.25
N THR A 16 -11.08 1.69 -12.50
CA THR A 16 -9.90 2.43 -12.95
C THR A 16 -8.93 2.63 -11.79
N LEU A 17 -7.65 2.89 -12.08
CA LEU A 17 -6.65 3.25 -11.07
C LEU A 17 -7.09 4.47 -10.25
N LYS A 18 -7.74 5.45 -10.90
CA LYS A 18 -8.24 6.66 -10.25
C LYS A 18 -9.34 6.34 -9.23
N GLU A 19 -10.33 5.55 -9.63
CA GLU A 19 -11.43 5.14 -8.74
C GLU A 19 -10.92 4.37 -7.54
N HIS A 20 -9.97 3.44 -7.74
CA HIS A 20 -9.36 2.72 -6.64
C HIS A 20 -8.64 3.65 -5.66
N GLN A 21 -7.83 4.57 -6.16
CA GLN A 21 -7.14 5.53 -5.30
C GLN A 21 -8.11 6.45 -4.55
N ASP A 22 -9.16 6.92 -5.20
CA ASP A 22 -10.18 7.75 -4.58
C ASP A 22 -10.92 6.97 -3.47
N ASP A 23 -11.23 5.70 -3.68
CA ASP A 23 -11.84 4.84 -2.67
C ASP A 23 -10.92 4.61 -1.47
N ILE A 24 -9.62 4.37 -1.71
CA ILE A 24 -8.64 4.21 -0.62
C ILE A 24 -8.48 5.49 0.19
N VAL A 25 -8.42 6.65 -0.47
CA VAL A 25 -8.37 7.95 0.20
C VAL A 25 -9.61 8.17 1.03
N LYS A 26 -10.79 7.92 0.48
CA LYS A 26 -12.07 8.00 1.20
C LYS A 26 -12.09 7.08 2.42
N CYS A 27 -11.55 5.85 2.28
CA CYS A 27 -11.40 4.91 3.38
C CYS A 27 -10.51 5.47 4.49
N ALA A 28 -9.39 6.09 4.14
CA ALA A 28 -8.49 6.74 5.09
C ALA A 28 -9.16 7.93 5.79
N GLU A 29 -9.85 8.79 5.04
CA GLU A 29 -10.56 9.96 5.59
C GLU A 29 -11.66 9.54 6.58
N MET A 30 -12.45 8.52 6.26
CA MET A 30 -13.47 7.99 7.17
C MET A 30 -12.86 7.37 8.42
N PHE A 31 -11.76 6.62 8.29
CA PHE A 31 -11.02 6.12 9.44
C PHE A 31 -10.56 7.26 10.36
N PHE A 32 -10.06 8.34 9.80
CA PHE A 32 -9.61 9.49 10.60
C PHE A 32 -10.74 10.34 11.16
N LEU A 33 -11.96 10.29 10.61
CA LEU A 33 -13.13 10.87 11.27
C LEU A 33 -13.44 10.15 12.59
N GLU A 34 -13.29 8.84 12.63
CA GLU A 34 -13.57 8.03 13.83
C GLU A 34 -12.38 8.03 14.81
N TYR A 35 -11.19 7.76 14.30
CA TYR A 35 -9.98 7.54 15.13
C TYR A 35 -9.00 8.70 15.11
N GLY A 36 -9.29 9.79 14.42
CA GLY A 36 -8.35 10.89 14.18
C GLY A 36 -7.81 11.57 15.43
N LYS A 37 -8.51 11.47 16.57
CA LYS A 37 -8.03 11.99 17.87
C LYS A 37 -6.73 11.34 18.38
N TYR A 38 -6.36 10.17 17.84
CA TYR A 38 -5.16 9.44 18.21
C TYR A 38 -3.94 9.76 17.33
N PHE A 39 -4.12 10.62 16.30
CA PHE A 39 -3.13 10.95 15.30
C PHE A 39 -2.93 12.46 15.20
N THR A 40 -1.71 12.88 14.93
CA THR A 40 -1.42 14.27 14.56
C THR A 40 -1.91 14.55 13.13
N GLU A 41 -2.17 15.82 12.80
CA GLU A 41 -2.56 16.20 11.43
C GLU A 41 -1.49 15.79 10.41
N LYS A 42 -0.20 15.92 10.76
CA LYS A 42 0.90 15.45 9.91
C LYS A 42 0.82 13.94 9.61
N GLU A 43 0.54 13.11 10.60
CA GLU A 43 0.42 11.66 10.41
C GLU A 43 -0.76 11.31 9.51
N LYS A 44 -1.90 11.97 9.70
CA LYS A 44 -3.07 11.79 8.84
C LYS A 44 -2.75 12.13 7.38
N GLU A 45 -2.14 13.29 7.15
CA GLU A 45 -1.77 13.73 5.80
C GLU A 45 -0.71 12.82 5.16
N LEU A 46 0.29 12.35 5.91
CA LEU A 46 1.28 11.39 5.42
C LEU A 46 0.64 10.09 4.93
N VAL A 47 -0.33 9.57 5.67
CA VAL A 47 -1.06 8.36 5.29
C VAL A 47 -1.95 8.60 4.07
N VAL A 48 -2.70 9.69 4.04
CA VAL A 48 -3.58 10.04 2.92
C VAL A 48 -2.77 10.23 1.63
N GLU A 49 -1.64 10.93 1.69
CA GLU A 49 -0.78 11.11 0.52
C GLU A 49 -0.09 9.80 0.09
N ALA A 50 0.26 8.92 1.02
CA ALA A 50 0.73 7.58 0.67
C ALA A 50 -0.36 6.79 -0.07
N CYS A 51 -1.62 6.86 0.39
CA CYS A 51 -2.76 6.26 -0.31
C CYS A 51 -2.94 6.80 -1.74
N ARG A 52 -2.69 8.09 -1.99
CA ARG A 52 -2.76 8.69 -3.33
C ARG A 52 -1.65 8.22 -4.27
N ILE A 53 -0.49 7.86 -3.74
CA ILE A 53 0.75 7.69 -4.53
C ILE A 53 1.14 6.23 -4.71
N HIS A 54 0.79 5.34 -3.78
CA HIS A 54 1.34 3.97 -3.69
C HIS A 54 1.22 3.17 -5.00
N ASP A 55 0.19 3.41 -5.75
CA ASP A 55 -0.17 2.68 -6.96
C ASP A 55 0.14 3.40 -8.28
N TRP A 56 0.80 4.54 -8.26
CA TRP A 56 1.18 5.25 -9.49
C TRP A 56 1.94 4.38 -10.49
N GLY A 57 2.75 3.45 -9.98
CA GLY A 57 3.48 2.48 -10.79
C GLY A 57 2.59 1.55 -11.61
N LYS A 58 1.31 1.40 -11.28
CA LYS A 58 0.33 0.63 -12.07
C LYS A 58 -0.01 1.30 -13.40
N ALA A 59 0.32 2.58 -13.60
CA ALA A 59 0.24 3.24 -14.90
C ALA A 59 1.20 2.66 -15.96
N ASN A 60 2.16 1.83 -15.55
CA ASN A 60 3.10 1.16 -16.42
C ASN A 60 2.41 0.31 -17.50
N MET A 61 2.78 0.49 -18.76
CA MET A 61 2.19 -0.23 -19.91
C MET A 61 2.33 -1.75 -19.80
N ILE A 62 3.42 -2.27 -19.22
CA ILE A 62 3.61 -3.70 -19.02
C ILE A 62 2.55 -4.23 -18.04
N PHE A 63 2.35 -3.52 -16.92
CA PHE A 63 1.30 -3.86 -15.96
C PHE A 63 -0.08 -3.78 -16.61
N GLN A 64 -0.37 -2.69 -17.32
CA GLN A 64 -1.64 -2.50 -18.01
C GLN A 64 -1.92 -3.58 -19.06
N GLY A 65 -0.88 -4.07 -19.73
CA GLY A 65 -0.99 -5.17 -20.69
C GLY A 65 -1.37 -6.51 -20.06
N LEU A 66 -1.07 -6.72 -18.80
CA LEU A 66 -1.47 -7.92 -18.04
C LEU A 66 -2.93 -7.85 -17.60
N VAL A 67 -3.39 -6.67 -17.18
CA VAL A 67 -4.76 -6.48 -16.64
C VAL A 67 -5.80 -6.24 -17.76
N SER A 68 -5.41 -5.57 -18.83
CA SER A 68 -6.29 -5.26 -19.97
C SER A 68 -5.57 -5.47 -21.29
N PRO A 69 -5.39 -6.72 -21.74
CA PRO A 69 -4.67 -7.05 -22.97
C PRO A 69 -5.24 -6.35 -24.21
N ALA A 70 -6.53 -6.04 -24.22
CA ALA A 70 -7.20 -5.35 -25.34
C ALA A 70 -6.75 -3.88 -25.49
N SER A 71 -6.40 -3.20 -24.39
CA SER A 71 -5.92 -1.80 -24.41
C SER A 71 -4.50 -1.70 -24.98
N VAL A 72 -3.66 -2.68 -24.70
CA VAL A 72 -2.27 -2.73 -25.21
C VAL A 72 -2.19 -3.12 -26.67
N LYS A 73 -3.06 -4.01 -27.17
CA LYS A 73 -3.14 -4.34 -28.59
C LYS A 73 -3.45 -3.12 -29.48
N LYS A 74 -4.20 -2.14 -28.98
CA LYS A 74 -4.48 -0.88 -29.69
C LYS A 74 -3.22 0.00 -29.83
N SER A 75 -2.22 -0.14 -28.95
CA SER A 75 -0.96 0.61 -29.00
C SER A 75 0.10 0.00 -29.93
N GLY A 76 -0.19 -1.14 -30.56
CA GLY A 76 0.75 -1.81 -31.48
C GLY A 76 1.96 -2.48 -30.80
N MET A 77 1.97 -2.56 -29.46
CA MET A 77 3.04 -3.22 -28.71
C MET A 77 2.75 -4.70 -28.51
N SER A 78 3.71 -5.56 -28.91
CA SER A 78 3.74 -6.94 -28.43
C SER A 78 4.25 -6.96 -27.01
N VAL A 79 3.48 -7.51 -26.07
CA VAL A 79 3.93 -7.83 -24.71
C VAL A 79 4.86 -9.05 -24.83
N GLY A 80 6.10 -8.82 -25.28
CA GLY A 80 7.17 -9.83 -25.22
C GLY A 80 7.59 -10.03 -23.76
N GLN A 81 8.50 -10.99 -23.48
CA GLN A 81 9.04 -11.36 -22.16
C GLN A 81 9.76 -10.20 -21.44
N ASN A 82 9.08 -9.06 -21.27
CA ASN A 82 9.65 -7.91 -20.57
C ASN A 82 9.51 -8.14 -19.06
N VAL A 83 10.60 -7.96 -18.34
CA VAL A 83 10.61 -8.00 -16.88
C VAL A 83 9.67 -6.94 -16.35
N GLN A 84 8.67 -7.37 -15.60
CA GLN A 84 7.76 -6.47 -14.92
C GLN A 84 8.48 -5.83 -13.73
N ILE A 85 8.57 -4.51 -13.73
CA ILE A 85 9.05 -3.76 -12.58
C ILE A 85 7.91 -3.62 -11.56
N PRO A 86 8.11 -3.94 -10.27
CA PRO A 86 7.09 -3.77 -9.24
C PRO A 86 6.57 -2.34 -9.19
N HIS A 87 5.24 -2.21 -9.14
CA HIS A 87 4.61 -0.89 -9.14
C HIS A 87 4.93 -0.07 -7.88
N GLY A 88 5.10 -0.70 -6.72
CA GLY A 88 5.53 0.00 -5.51
C GLY A 88 6.89 0.67 -5.67
N PHE A 89 7.85 -0.01 -6.35
CA PHE A 89 9.12 0.60 -6.70
C PHE A 89 8.92 1.83 -7.62
N LEU A 90 8.18 1.66 -8.74
CA LEU A 90 7.95 2.75 -9.68
C LEU A 90 7.26 3.94 -8.99
N SER A 91 6.27 3.69 -8.14
CA SER A 91 5.59 4.73 -7.36
C SER A 91 6.56 5.50 -6.47
N ALA A 92 7.39 4.79 -5.71
CA ALA A 92 8.34 5.40 -4.77
C ALA A 92 9.43 6.24 -5.46
N VAL A 93 9.82 5.91 -6.70
CA VAL A 93 10.83 6.66 -7.46
C VAL A 93 10.23 7.71 -8.40
N THR A 94 8.92 7.83 -8.49
CA THR A 94 8.23 8.84 -9.31
C THR A 94 8.21 10.21 -8.64
N ILE A 95 8.13 10.27 -7.30
CA ILE A 95 8.10 11.51 -6.55
C ILE A 95 9.49 11.96 -6.11
N SER A 96 9.84 13.22 -6.34
CA SER A 96 11.07 13.82 -5.80
C SER A 96 10.86 14.31 -4.36
N LYS A 97 11.95 14.43 -3.59
CA LYS A 97 11.93 15.05 -2.27
C LYS A 97 11.34 16.48 -2.30
N LYS A 98 11.62 17.23 -3.38
CA LYS A 98 11.07 18.59 -3.57
C LYS A 98 9.57 18.58 -3.80
N GLU A 99 9.06 17.61 -4.55
CA GLU A 99 7.62 17.45 -4.78
C GLU A 99 6.91 16.95 -3.53
N PHE A 100 7.50 15.99 -2.82
CA PHE A 100 7.00 15.54 -1.53
C PHE A 100 6.77 16.71 -0.55
N LYS A 101 7.75 17.59 -0.41
CA LYS A 101 7.61 18.79 0.45
C LYS A 101 6.52 19.78 0.03
N LYS A 102 6.00 19.66 -1.20
CA LYS A 102 4.91 20.49 -1.70
C LYS A 102 3.53 19.86 -1.51
N LEU A 103 3.48 18.59 -1.08
CA LEU A 103 2.20 17.92 -0.81
C LEU A 103 1.52 18.50 0.43
N SER A 104 2.31 18.92 1.43
CA SER A 104 1.81 19.57 2.63
C SER A 104 2.89 20.46 3.27
N ASP A 105 2.48 21.58 3.83
CA ASP A 105 3.33 22.46 4.63
C ASP A 105 3.78 21.81 5.96
N LEU A 106 3.11 20.74 6.38
CA LEU A 106 3.46 19.97 7.58
C LEU A 106 4.64 19.02 7.37
N PHE A 107 5.00 18.71 6.11
CA PHE A 107 6.03 17.71 5.80
C PHE A 107 7.44 18.28 5.92
N CYS A 108 8.29 17.55 6.62
CA CYS A 108 9.71 17.88 6.76
C CYS A 108 10.60 16.85 6.03
N GLU A 109 11.91 17.10 6.04
CA GLU A 109 12.87 16.26 5.32
C GLU A 109 12.94 14.85 5.86
N GLU A 110 12.82 14.70 7.17
CA GLU A 110 12.88 13.45 7.90
C GLU A 110 11.69 12.52 7.59
N ASP A 111 10.56 13.07 7.15
CA ASP A 111 9.36 12.30 6.79
C ASP A 111 9.52 11.57 5.46
N TYR A 112 10.44 12.04 4.59
CA TYR A 112 10.58 11.51 3.25
C TYR A 112 11.05 10.04 3.20
N GLY A 113 12.02 9.66 4.03
CA GLY A 113 12.51 8.29 4.11
C GLY A 113 11.42 7.29 4.50
N PRO A 114 10.74 7.47 5.65
CA PRO A 114 9.60 6.65 6.03
C PRO A 114 8.51 6.56 4.96
N PHE A 115 8.15 7.69 4.36
CA PHE A 115 7.12 7.79 3.34
C PHE A 115 7.44 6.95 2.09
N VAL A 116 8.60 7.16 1.48
CA VAL A 116 8.98 6.39 0.27
C VAL A 116 9.22 4.92 0.58
N THR A 117 9.69 4.59 1.81
CA THR A 117 9.86 3.20 2.25
C THR A 117 8.52 2.50 2.37
N ALA A 118 7.51 3.16 2.92
CA ALA A 118 6.17 2.60 3.04
C ALA A 118 5.55 2.30 1.66
N ILE A 119 5.68 3.23 0.71
CA ILE A 119 5.20 3.04 -0.65
C ILE A 119 5.98 1.93 -1.37
N TYR A 120 7.30 1.90 -1.23
CA TYR A 120 8.14 0.88 -1.85
C TYR A 120 7.76 -0.53 -1.41
N HIS A 121 7.54 -0.72 -0.10
CA HIS A 121 7.33 -2.02 0.53
C HIS A 121 5.85 -2.34 0.85
N HIS A 122 4.88 -1.64 0.26
CA HIS A 122 3.48 -1.92 0.58
C HIS A 122 3.06 -3.36 0.21
N HIS A 123 3.74 -4.00 -0.75
CA HIS A 123 3.56 -5.41 -1.12
C HIS A 123 4.74 -6.32 -0.76
N ASP A 124 5.62 -5.92 0.14
CA ASP A 124 6.79 -6.70 0.61
C ASP A 124 7.63 -7.37 -0.49
N ARG A 125 7.79 -6.70 -1.65
CA ARG A 125 8.62 -7.16 -2.75
C ARG A 125 9.99 -6.50 -2.67
N GLU A 126 11.03 -7.31 -2.86
CA GLU A 126 12.41 -6.95 -2.52
C GLU A 126 13.32 -7.01 -3.74
N ASP A 127 13.16 -6.10 -4.71
CA ASP A 127 14.08 -6.03 -5.84
C ASP A 127 14.86 -4.72 -5.84
N ILE A 128 16.15 -4.80 -6.15
CA ILE A 128 17.03 -3.65 -6.39
C ILE A 128 17.19 -3.48 -7.89
N TYR A 129 17.01 -2.26 -8.36
CA TYR A 129 17.14 -1.93 -9.78
C TYR A 129 18.23 -0.90 -10.01
N GLU A 130 19.03 -1.12 -11.06
CA GLU A 130 20.07 -0.16 -11.46
C GLU A 130 19.45 1.08 -12.12
N GLY A 131 19.89 2.25 -11.69
CA GLY A 131 19.34 3.53 -12.12
C GLY A 131 19.27 3.75 -13.65
N PRO A 132 20.33 3.47 -14.43
CA PRO A 132 20.30 3.64 -15.88
C PRO A 132 19.27 2.75 -16.57
N ALA A 133 19.26 1.45 -16.24
CA ALA A 133 18.32 0.49 -16.82
C ALA A 133 16.87 0.86 -16.51
N ILE A 134 16.59 1.34 -15.29
CA ILE A 134 15.26 1.81 -14.89
C ILE A 134 14.84 3.07 -15.65
N GLN A 135 15.75 4.00 -15.91
CA GLN A 135 15.44 5.20 -16.69
C GLN A 135 15.08 4.86 -18.15
N GLU A 136 15.77 3.92 -18.76
CA GLU A 136 15.43 3.44 -20.11
C GLU A 136 14.08 2.73 -20.15
N TYR A 137 13.87 1.84 -19.19
CA TYR A 137 12.57 1.17 -19.02
C TYR A 137 11.44 2.18 -18.85
N ALA A 138 11.63 3.16 -17.96
CA ALA A 138 10.62 4.17 -17.67
C ALA A 138 10.29 5.02 -18.90
N LYS A 139 11.29 5.47 -19.66
CA LYS A 139 11.07 6.21 -20.91
C LYS A 139 10.22 5.43 -21.91
N LYS A 140 10.42 4.11 -21.96
CA LYS A 140 9.72 3.25 -22.94
C LYS A 140 8.30 2.87 -22.51
N TYR A 141 8.07 2.67 -21.21
CA TYR A 141 6.86 1.99 -20.74
C TYR A 141 6.07 2.73 -19.65
N TYR A 142 6.58 3.86 -19.11
CA TYR A 142 5.98 4.44 -17.92
C TYR A 142 5.83 5.97 -17.93
N LEU A 143 6.87 6.74 -18.36
CA LEU A 143 6.87 8.20 -18.16
C LEU A 143 5.73 8.92 -18.88
N GLU A 144 5.38 8.50 -20.09
CA GLU A 144 4.26 9.08 -20.83
C GLU A 144 2.93 8.81 -20.11
N GLN A 145 2.70 7.56 -19.74
CA GLN A 145 1.45 7.12 -19.08
C GLN A 145 1.23 7.79 -17.72
N ILE A 146 2.28 7.87 -16.91
CA ILE A 146 2.17 8.54 -15.61
C ILE A 146 2.03 10.05 -15.76
N SER A 147 2.64 10.64 -16.78
CA SER A 147 2.48 12.07 -17.08
C SER A 147 1.05 12.39 -17.49
N GLU A 148 0.47 11.58 -18.35
CA GLU A 148 -0.93 11.70 -18.77
C GLU A 148 -1.87 11.52 -17.57
N TYR A 149 -1.62 10.50 -16.76
CA TYR A 149 -2.42 10.20 -15.57
C TYR A 149 -2.42 11.36 -14.55
N LEU A 150 -1.25 11.94 -14.29
CA LEU A 150 -1.09 13.03 -13.32
C LEU A 150 -1.41 14.42 -13.92
N GLY A 151 -1.62 14.53 -15.24
CA GLY A 151 -1.79 15.81 -15.92
C GLY A 151 -0.54 16.71 -15.81
N LYS A 152 0.66 16.11 -15.68
CA LYS A 152 1.91 16.81 -15.39
C LYS A 152 3.09 16.09 -16.06
N ASP A 153 4.01 16.84 -16.66
CA ASP A 153 5.18 16.30 -17.36
C ASP A 153 6.21 15.67 -16.38
N ILE A 154 6.27 14.34 -16.35
CA ILE A 154 7.25 13.56 -15.58
C ILE A 154 8.41 13.16 -16.49
N LYS A 155 9.54 13.85 -16.37
CA LYS A 155 10.69 13.69 -17.29
C LYS A 155 11.63 12.54 -16.93
N LYS A 156 11.63 12.11 -15.67
CA LYS A 156 12.56 11.09 -15.16
C LYS A 156 12.11 10.51 -13.84
N LEU A 157 12.63 9.35 -13.49
CA LEU A 157 12.50 8.74 -12.18
C LEU A 157 13.63 9.20 -11.23
N TYR A 158 13.32 9.29 -9.96
CA TYR A 158 14.27 9.68 -8.90
C TYR A 158 14.86 8.43 -8.25
N CYS A 159 15.66 7.67 -9.01
CA CYS A 159 16.24 6.39 -8.56
C CYS A 159 17.10 6.51 -7.28
N SER A 160 17.62 7.72 -6.99
CA SER A 160 18.30 8.02 -5.71
C SER A 160 17.43 7.86 -4.48
N ASN A 161 16.09 7.77 -4.64
CA ASN A 161 15.17 7.47 -3.54
C ASN A 161 15.45 6.12 -2.89
N GLN A 162 15.99 5.16 -3.65
CA GLN A 162 16.43 3.89 -3.10
C GLN A 162 17.47 4.06 -1.96
N ASN A 163 18.25 5.14 -1.98
CA ASN A 163 19.22 5.46 -0.93
C ASN A 163 18.57 6.11 0.30
N LYS A 164 17.27 6.43 0.23
CA LYS A 164 16.49 7.00 1.33
C LYS A 164 15.60 5.96 2.02
N LEU A 165 15.54 4.74 1.49
CA LEU A 165 14.80 3.65 2.13
C LEU A 165 15.44 3.33 3.49
N LEU A 166 14.61 3.10 4.48
CA LEU A 166 15.04 2.74 5.84
C LEU A 166 15.69 1.36 5.89
N TYR A 167 15.29 0.48 4.97
CA TYR A 167 15.89 -0.83 4.78
C TYR A 167 15.70 -1.30 3.33
N ARG A 168 16.48 -2.32 2.93
CA ARG A 168 16.42 -2.97 1.61
C ARG A 168 16.62 -4.45 1.78
N ASN A 169 15.94 -5.27 0.96
CA ASN A 169 16.23 -6.69 0.70
C ASN A 169 16.87 -7.41 1.87
N ASN A 170 16.13 -7.86 2.85
CA ASN A 170 16.65 -8.65 3.97
C ASN A 170 17.90 -8.05 4.65
N SER A 171 18.26 -6.80 4.31
CA SER A 171 19.36 -6.12 4.97
C SER A 171 18.99 -5.86 6.42
N TYR A 172 19.93 -6.16 7.30
CA TYR A 172 19.74 -5.93 8.73
C TYR A 172 19.47 -4.44 9.00
N THR A 173 18.29 -4.14 9.52
CA THR A 173 17.95 -2.78 9.96
C THR A 173 18.62 -2.51 11.31
N PRO A 174 19.48 -1.48 11.44
CA PRO A 174 20.13 -1.17 12.70
C PRO A 174 19.12 -0.97 13.85
N LYS A 175 19.40 -1.50 15.04
CA LYS A 175 18.54 -1.34 16.23
C LYS A 175 18.21 0.13 16.52
N ALA A 176 19.16 1.04 16.31
CA ALA A 176 18.95 2.48 16.47
C ALA A 176 17.89 3.05 15.54
N VAL A 177 17.74 2.51 14.32
CA VAL A 177 16.68 2.91 13.37
C VAL A 177 15.34 2.33 13.83
N ILE A 178 15.30 1.07 14.24
CA ILE A 178 14.07 0.41 14.72
C ILE A 178 13.52 1.10 15.98
N ALA A 179 14.39 1.59 16.86
CA ALA A 179 14.01 2.29 18.09
C ALA A 179 13.79 3.82 17.88
N SER A 180 13.62 4.28 16.67
CA SER A 180 13.46 5.71 16.36
C SER A 180 12.03 6.05 15.94
N ASP A 181 11.62 7.29 16.18
CA ASP A 181 10.35 7.87 15.68
C ASP A 181 10.21 7.75 14.16
N ILE A 182 11.34 7.71 13.43
CA ILE A 182 11.38 7.50 11.99
C ILE A 182 10.84 6.11 11.62
N TRP A 183 11.20 5.08 12.40
CA TRP A 183 10.70 3.73 12.20
C TRP A 183 9.23 3.59 12.55
N GLU A 184 8.82 4.18 13.67
CA GLU A 184 7.40 4.22 14.08
C GLU A 184 6.53 4.88 13.00
N LYS A 185 7.00 6.00 12.46
CA LYS A 185 6.33 6.70 11.36
C LYS A 185 6.19 5.82 10.11
N TYR A 186 7.25 5.08 9.73
CA TYR A 186 7.19 4.11 8.64
C TYR A 186 6.13 3.02 8.91
N LEU A 187 6.14 2.43 10.10
CA LEU A 187 5.17 1.39 10.47
C LEU A 187 3.73 1.92 10.43
N LEU A 188 3.52 3.14 10.91
CA LEU A 188 2.22 3.80 10.86
C LEU A 188 1.73 3.96 9.42
N ILE A 189 2.56 4.57 8.55
CA ILE A 189 2.18 4.82 7.15
C ILE A 189 1.92 3.50 6.44
N LYS A 190 2.84 2.53 6.52
CA LYS A 190 2.69 1.22 5.84
C LYS A 190 1.50 0.44 6.38
N GLY A 191 1.32 0.42 7.70
CA GLY A 191 0.25 -0.34 8.34
C GLY A 191 -1.14 0.16 7.94
N LEU A 192 -1.35 1.47 7.96
CA LEU A 192 -2.62 2.08 7.56
C LEU A 192 -2.83 2.02 6.05
N LEU A 193 -1.80 2.28 5.23
CA LEU A 193 -1.87 2.12 3.79
C LEU A 193 -2.33 0.70 3.42
N ASN A 194 -1.68 -0.32 3.95
CA ASN A 194 -2.04 -1.71 3.67
C ASN A 194 -3.46 -2.05 4.16
N LYS A 195 -3.85 -1.55 5.34
CA LYS A 195 -5.21 -1.73 5.84
C LYS A 195 -6.25 -1.21 4.83
N PHE A 196 -6.06 0.01 4.34
CA PHE A 196 -7.03 0.63 3.44
C PHE A 196 -7.01 0.01 2.05
N ASP A 197 -5.84 -0.26 1.49
CA ASP A 197 -5.69 -0.92 0.20
C ASP A 197 -6.35 -2.31 0.20
N TYR A 198 -6.07 -3.16 1.21
CA TYR A 198 -6.69 -4.48 1.31
C TYR A 198 -8.21 -4.41 1.54
N THR A 199 -8.69 -3.45 2.33
CA THR A 199 -10.13 -3.25 2.57
C THR A 199 -10.86 -2.94 1.26
N VAL A 200 -10.35 -1.95 0.51
CA VAL A 200 -10.95 -1.53 -0.77
C VAL A 200 -10.81 -2.62 -1.84
N SER A 201 -9.64 -3.27 -1.91
CA SER A 201 -9.39 -4.38 -2.86
C SER A 201 -10.25 -5.61 -2.59
N ALA A 202 -10.64 -5.84 -1.34
CA ALA A 202 -11.57 -6.90 -0.96
C ALA A 202 -13.04 -6.56 -1.23
N GLY A 203 -13.36 -5.36 -1.71
CA GLY A 203 -14.70 -4.91 -2.04
C GLY A 203 -15.57 -4.59 -0.82
N TYR A 204 -14.96 -4.36 0.36
CA TYR A 204 -15.70 -3.88 1.52
C TYR A 204 -16.07 -2.41 1.35
N GLU A 205 -17.32 -2.07 1.65
CA GLU A 205 -17.74 -0.68 1.71
C GLU A 205 -17.05 0.03 2.87
N VAL A 206 -16.67 1.29 2.64
CA VAL A 206 -15.95 2.12 3.61
C VAL A 206 -16.75 2.34 4.89
N SER A 207 -18.09 2.31 4.80
CA SER A 207 -19.00 2.37 5.93
C SER A 207 -18.94 1.15 6.87
N GLU A 208 -18.36 0.02 6.41
CA GLU A 208 -18.25 -1.22 7.17
C GLU A 208 -16.89 -1.37 7.92
N ILE A 209 -16.10 -0.31 7.99
CA ILE A 209 -14.71 -0.35 8.49
C ILE A 209 -14.60 -0.80 9.96
N VAL A 210 -15.67 -0.72 10.71
CA VAL A 210 -15.75 -1.34 12.04
C VAL A 210 -17.11 -1.99 12.20
N PRO A 211 -17.32 -3.21 11.70
CA PRO A 211 -18.35 -4.00 12.33
C PRO A 211 -17.92 -4.19 13.78
N ASP A 212 -18.74 -3.76 14.72
CA ASP A 212 -18.68 -4.33 16.06
C ASP A 212 -18.40 -5.81 15.89
N LEU A 213 -17.31 -6.29 16.49
CA LEU A 213 -16.99 -7.70 16.52
C LEU A 213 -18.12 -8.38 17.27
N GLN A 214 -19.20 -8.70 16.53
CA GLN A 214 -20.34 -9.35 17.14
C GLN A 214 -19.84 -10.71 17.61
N GLU A 215 -19.79 -10.90 18.91
CA GLU A 215 -19.35 -12.13 19.58
C GLU A 215 -19.90 -13.38 18.89
N LYS A 216 -21.17 -13.32 18.45
CA LYS A 216 -21.82 -14.40 17.71
C LYS A 216 -21.17 -14.69 16.35
N LYS A 217 -20.72 -13.66 15.61
CA LYS A 217 -20.07 -13.86 14.31
C LYS A 217 -18.64 -14.40 14.49
N LEU A 218 -17.91 -13.87 15.47
CA LEU A 218 -16.59 -14.37 15.83
C LEU A 218 -16.66 -15.83 16.27
N LYS A 219 -17.58 -16.16 17.19
CA LYS A 219 -17.80 -17.53 17.67
C LYS A 219 -18.11 -18.48 16.53
N LYS A 220 -19.04 -18.13 15.66
CA LYS A 220 -19.40 -18.95 14.48
C LYS A 220 -18.22 -19.14 13.53
N SER A 221 -17.42 -18.10 13.27
CA SER A 221 -16.22 -18.19 12.43
C SER A 221 -15.17 -19.12 13.05
N ILE A 222 -14.95 -19.02 14.35
CA ILE A 222 -14.02 -19.88 15.08
C ILE A 222 -14.50 -21.34 15.06
N GLU A 223 -15.77 -21.59 15.36
CA GLU A 223 -16.36 -22.93 15.31
C GLU A 223 -16.22 -23.58 13.93
N MET A 224 -16.43 -22.83 12.85
CA MET A 224 -16.23 -23.32 11.48
C MET A 224 -14.77 -23.71 11.19
N HIS A 225 -13.79 -22.98 11.73
CA HIS A 225 -12.38 -23.29 11.53
C HIS A 225 -11.88 -24.42 12.41
N LEU A 226 -12.45 -24.60 13.58
CA LEU A 226 -12.04 -25.64 14.53
C LEU A 226 -12.49 -27.06 14.12
N ARG A 227 -13.44 -27.20 13.20
CA ARG A 227 -13.92 -28.51 12.69
C ARG A 227 -14.11 -29.53 13.81
N GLU A 228 -14.97 -29.24 14.78
CA GLU A 228 -15.28 -30.11 15.96
C GLU A 228 -14.18 -30.16 17.04
N LYS A 229 -13.09 -29.39 16.94
CA LYS A 229 -12.12 -29.28 18.02
C LYS A 229 -12.54 -28.21 19.01
N GLU A 230 -12.28 -28.46 20.29
CA GLU A 230 -12.51 -27.47 21.33
C GLU A 230 -11.43 -26.39 21.34
N LEU A 231 -11.82 -25.17 21.74
CA LEU A 231 -10.88 -24.08 22.00
C LEU A 231 -9.96 -24.47 23.17
N ARG A 232 -8.68 -24.19 22.99
CA ARG A 232 -7.71 -24.29 24.10
C ARG A 232 -7.98 -23.22 25.16
N PRO A 233 -7.56 -23.41 26.41
CA PRO A 233 -7.87 -22.47 27.49
C PRO A 233 -7.48 -21.02 27.18
N ALA A 234 -6.31 -20.77 26.58
CA ALA A 234 -5.89 -19.43 26.20
C ALA A 234 -6.78 -18.81 25.10
N GLN A 235 -7.20 -19.60 24.11
CA GLN A 235 -8.10 -19.16 23.05
C GLN A 235 -9.50 -18.84 23.60
N LYS A 236 -9.99 -19.67 24.53
CA LYS A 236 -11.28 -19.45 25.20
C LYS A 236 -11.24 -18.16 26.01
N PHE A 237 -10.19 -17.95 26.79
CA PHE A 237 -9.99 -16.72 27.55
C PHE A 237 -9.95 -15.48 26.65
N MET A 238 -9.18 -15.50 25.55
CA MET A 238 -9.14 -14.42 24.59
C MET A 238 -10.49 -14.11 23.96
N MET A 239 -11.31 -15.14 23.69
CA MET A 239 -12.63 -14.96 23.12
C MET A 239 -13.63 -14.36 24.12
N GLU A 240 -13.53 -14.75 25.40
CA GLU A 240 -14.40 -14.25 26.48
C GLU A 240 -14.08 -12.78 26.83
N HIS A 241 -12.88 -12.29 26.48
CA HIS A 241 -12.40 -10.93 26.74
C HIS A 241 -12.07 -10.17 25.44
N ALA A 242 -12.78 -10.48 24.34
CA ALA A 242 -12.49 -9.92 23.02
C ALA A 242 -12.77 -8.40 22.90
N ASP A 243 -13.51 -7.83 23.84
CA ASP A 243 -13.83 -6.40 23.97
C ASP A 243 -12.80 -5.64 24.83
N GLU A 244 -11.83 -6.34 25.40
CA GLU A 244 -10.78 -5.77 26.26
C GLU A 244 -9.42 -5.66 25.53
N ASN A 245 -8.56 -4.76 25.99
CA ASN A 245 -7.17 -4.72 25.55
C ASN A 245 -6.38 -5.81 26.29
N LEU A 246 -6.05 -6.89 25.59
CA LEU A 246 -5.40 -8.05 26.18
C LEU A 246 -3.94 -8.17 25.77
N VAL A 247 -3.08 -8.50 26.74
CA VAL A 247 -1.74 -9.04 26.51
C VAL A 247 -1.71 -10.48 26.99
N VAL A 248 -1.66 -11.42 26.04
CA VAL A 248 -1.65 -12.85 26.36
C VAL A 248 -0.23 -13.39 26.30
N VAL A 249 0.26 -13.91 27.42
CA VAL A 249 1.54 -14.62 27.51
C VAL A 249 1.26 -16.11 27.70
N ALA A 250 1.61 -16.91 26.71
CA ALA A 250 1.35 -18.35 26.71
C ALA A 250 2.58 -19.13 26.19
N PRO A 251 2.78 -20.38 26.64
CA PRO A 251 3.85 -21.22 26.11
C PRO A 251 3.70 -21.47 24.62
N THR A 252 4.81 -21.75 23.92
CA THR A 252 4.81 -22.12 22.52
C THR A 252 3.87 -23.32 22.27
N GLY A 253 3.00 -23.21 21.28
CA GLY A 253 2.02 -24.28 20.98
C GLY A 253 0.72 -24.22 21.77
N SER A 254 0.48 -23.18 22.55
CA SER A 254 -0.77 -23.01 23.33
C SER A 254 -1.98 -22.61 22.49
N GLY A 255 -1.79 -22.20 21.23
CA GLY A 255 -2.93 -21.81 20.37
C GLY A 255 -2.50 -21.37 19.01
#